data_25f9dc170b73ae6b37ff33c577efdabe
#
_entry.id   25f9dc170b73ae6b37ff33c577efdabe
#
_cell.length_a   1.000
_cell.length_b   1.000
_cell.length_c   1.000
_cell.angle_alpha   90.00
_cell.angle_beta   90.00
_cell.angle_gamma   90.00
#
_symmetry.space_group_name_H-M   'P 1'
#
loop_
_entity.id
_entity.type
_entity.pdbx_description
1 polymer ?
#
loop_
_entity_poly.entity_id
_entity_poly.type
_entity_poly.pdbx_seq_one_letter_code
_entity_poly.pdbx_strand_id
1 'polypeptide(L)'
;CTVYDGETYGINYTGSSSGNVSNCNFISNDIGLVLMDYSEVNLKNSNFIDNHIYGLGIISEEPVLHATYSNFWENSEGDCAENCPGWGSIWTPWEPEPGTGIIYQNPLFENVNELDFTLSDNSPCIDSGDPGDTDPDNTIRDIGAVIFSSYEIGDCSQDNNLNVLDVIFIINNCIFSNEEICSTCSDIDQNNTINVLDVITLINIILQID
;
A
#
# COMPACT_ATOMS: atom_id res chain seq x y z
N CYS A 1 6.22 0.44 -2.27
CA CYS A 1 6.68 -0.36 -3.44
C CYS A 1 5.76 -1.54 -3.69
N THR A 2 5.69 -2.01 -4.96
CA THR A 2 5.01 -3.28 -5.28
C THR A 2 6.02 -4.26 -5.86
N VAL A 3 6.04 -5.49 -5.34
CA VAL A 3 6.87 -6.61 -5.79
C VAL A 3 5.92 -7.71 -6.24
N TYR A 4 5.93 -8.00 -7.53
CA TYR A 4 4.93 -8.84 -8.17
C TYR A 4 5.56 -9.93 -9.03
N ASP A 5 4.98 -11.14 -9.00
CA ASP A 5 5.28 -12.27 -9.87
C ASP A 5 6.76 -12.71 -9.87
N GLY A 6 7.38 -12.74 -8.69
CA GLY A 6 8.75 -13.23 -8.50
C GLY A 6 8.80 -14.76 -8.44
N GLU A 7 9.58 -15.40 -9.31
CA GLU A 7 9.69 -16.86 -9.47
C GLU A 7 10.33 -17.59 -8.26
N THR A 8 10.85 -16.86 -7.28
CA THR A 8 11.39 -17.45 -6.03
C THR A 8 11.03 -16.57 -4.84
N TYR A 9 11.68 -15.44 -4.70
CA TYR A 9 11.43 -14.51 -3.59
C TYR A 9 11.15 -13.11 -4.13
N GLY A 10 10.16 -12.45 -3.58
CA GLY A 10 9.92 -11.03 -3.89
C GLY A 10 11.10 -10.18 -3.41
N ILE A 11 11.42 -10.23 -2.12
CA ILE A 11 12.62 -9.63 -1.53
C ILE A 11 13.31 -10.66 -0.65
N ASN A 12 14.65 -10.61 -0.63
CA ASN A 12 15.48 -11.48 0.16
C ASN A 12 16.51 -10.68 0.95
N TYR A 13 16.51 -10.87 2.27
CA TYR A 13 17.57 -10.41 3.19
C TYR A 13 18.46 -11.59 3.57
N THR A 14 19.77 -11.45 3.40
CA THR A 14 20.73 -12.52 3.66
C THR A 14 22.04 -12.00 4.26
N GLY A 15 22.84 -12.88 4.84
CA GLY A 15 24.06 -12.52 5.55
C GLY A 15 23.76 -11.77 6.84
N SER A 16 24.46 -10.66 7.07
CA SER A 16 24.19 -9.75 8.21
C SER A 16 23.52 -8.46 7.76
N SER A 17 22.60 -8.56 6.78
CA SER A 17 21.88 -7.41 6.28
C SER A 17 20.77 -6.98 7.25
N SER A 18 20.51 -5.68 7.32
CA SER A 18 19.41 -5.14 8.10
C SER A 18 18.66 -4.07 7.32
N GLY A 19 17.39 -3.87 7.64
CA GLY A 19 16.61 -2.85 6.95
C GLY A 19 15.17 -2.73 7.40
N ASN A 20 14.48 -1.79 6.75
CA ASN A 20 13.06 -1.58 6.95
C ASN A 20 12.32 -1.91 5.65
N VAL A 21 11.25 -2.66 5.78
CA VAL A 21 10.27 -2.93 4.71
C VAL A 21 8.97 -2.29 5.15
N SER A 22 8.54 -1.25 4.47
CA SER A 22 7.33 -0.55 4.82
C SER A 22 6.57 -0.07 3.58
N ASN A 23 5.25 -0.01 3.71
CA ASN A 23 4.37 0.48 2.66
C ASN A 23 4.64 -0.24 1.33
N CYS A 24 4.61 -1.57 1.35
CA CYS A 24 4.87 -2.41 0.19
C CYS A 24 3.74 -3.41 -0.05
N ASN A 25 3.56 -3.78 -1.30
CA ASN A 25 2.73 -4.92 -1.68
C ASN A 25 3.65 -6.04 -2.20
N PHE A 26 3.50 -7.25 -1.67
CA PHE A 26 4.13 -8.49 -2.13
C PHE A 26 3.05 -9.39 -2.67
N ILE A 27 2.93 -9.51 -3.98
CA ILE A 27 1.78 -10.14 -4.63
C ILE A 27 2.26 -11.19 -5.62
N SER A 28 1.65 -12.38 -5.58
CA SER A 28 1.89 -13.48 -6.55
C SER A 28 3.37 -13.88 -6.69
N ASN A 29 4.19 -13.71 -5.66
CA ASN A 29 5.55 -14.25 -5.65
C ASN A 29 5.52 -15.71 -5.16
N ASP A 30 6.60 -16.49 -5.31
CA ASP A 30 6.67 -17.78 -4.60
C ASP A 30 6.66 -17.53 -3.09
N ILE A 31 7.60 -16.73 -2.57
CA ILE A 31 7.54 -16.20 -1.20
C ILE A 31 7.74 -14.68 -1.27
N GLY A 32 6.83 -13.92 -0.64
CA GLY A 32 6.86 -12.46 -0.71
C GLY A 32 8.15 -11.85 -0.14
N LEU A 33 8.47 -12.13 1.11
CA LEU A 33 9.68 -11.68 1.81
C LEU A 33 10.39 -12.86 2.47
N VAL A 34 11.70 -12.96 2.28
CA VAL A 34 12.51 -14.01 2.92
C VAL A 34 13.65 -13.39 3.73
N LEU A 35 13.84 -13.91 4.94
CA LEU A 35 14.96 -13.60 5.83
C LEU A 35 15.85 -14.83 5.99
N MET A 36 17.15 -14.63 5.85
CA MET A 36 18.17 -15.70 5.98
C MET A 36 19.34 -15.24 6.87
N ASP A 37 20.09 -16.22 7.37
CA ASP A 37 21.32 -16.05 8.13
C ASP A 37 21.12 -15.17 9.40
N TYR A 38 21.84 -14.08 9.52
CA TYR A 38 21.79 -13.12 10.64
C TYR A 38 21.11 -11.80 10.26
N SER A 39 20.15 -11.86 9.32
CA SER A 39 19.44 -10.66 8.86
C SER A 39 18.47 -10.14 9.93
N GLU A 40 18.26 -8.81 9.93
CA GLU A 40 17.33 -8.14 10.84
C GLU A 40 16.43 -7.20 10.06
N VAL A 41 15.10 -7.39 10.14
CA VAL A 41 14.13 -6.62 9.36
C VAL A 41 13.01 -6.09 10.24
N ASN A 42 12.74 -4.79 10.12
CA ASN A 42 11.50 -4.18 10.61
C ASN A 42 10.49 -4.10 9.46
N LEU A 43 9.39 -4.83 9.60
CA LEU A 43 8.30 -4.90 8.61
C LEU A 43 7.09 -4.16 9.16
N LYS A 44 6.52 -3.23 8.38
CA LYS A 44 5.25 -2.60 8.73
C LYS A 44 4.46 -2.12 7.51
N ASN A 45 3.17 -1.90 7.70
CA ASN A 45 2.25 -1.31 6.72
C ASN A 45 2.34 -1.96 5.34
N SER A 46 2.47 -3.28 5.28
CA SER A 46 2.71 -4.00 4.02
C SER A 46 1.71 -5.13 3.79
N ASN A 47 1.33 -5.35 2.54
CA ASN A 47 0.47 -6.46 2.12
C ASN A 47 1.29 -7.64 1.60
N PHE A 48 0.88 -8.85 1.97
CA PHE A 48 1.37 -10.14 1.45
C PHE A 48 0.17 -10.93 0.92
N ILE A 49 -0.01 -10.93 -0.40
CA ILE A 49 -1.25 -11.35 -1.03
C ILE A 49 -0.97 -12.37 -2.12
N ASP A 50 -1.73 -13.49 -2.10
CA ASP A 50 -1.75 -14.50 -3.17
C ASP A 50 -0.33 -15.00 -3.55
N ASN A 51 0.59 -15.07 -2.58
CA ASN A 51 1.90 -15.65 -2.84
C ASN A 51 1.77 -17.17 -2.95
N HIS A 52 2.47 -17.77 -3.91
CA HIS A 52 2.29 -19.17 -4.34
C HIS A 52 2.67 -20.18 -3.27
N ILE A 53 3.52 -19.81 -2.31
CA ILE A 53 3.91 -20.65 -1.19
C ILE A 53 3.60 -19.91 0.12
N TYR A 54 4.40 -18.90 0.50
CA TYR A 54 4.21 -18.16 1.74
C TYR A 54 4.26 -16.64 1.52
N GLY A 55 3.52 -15.90 2.32
CA GLY A 55 3.69 -14.45 2.40
C GLY A 55 5.10 -14.08 2.88
N LEU A 56 5.54 -14.71 3.98
CA LEU A 56 6.83 -14.45 4.62
C LEU A 56 7.52 -15.76 5.01
N GLY A 57 8.83 -15.87 4.73
CA GLY A 57 9.66 -17.01 5.05
C GLY A 57 10.90 -16.65 5.89
N ILE A 58 11.19 -17.42 6.93
CA ILE A 58 12.42 -17.35 7.70
C ILE A 58 13.23 -18.62 7.45
N ILE A 59 14.45 -18.48 6.94
CA ILE A 59 15.34 -19.60 6.62
C ILE A 59 16.56 -19.49 7.53
N SER A 60 16.60 -20.25 8.56
CA SER A 60 17.58 -20.44 9.62
C SER A 60 17.05 -19.97 10.99
N GLU A 61 17.80 -20.22 12.06
CA GLU A 61 17.38 -19.87 13.43
C GLU A 61 17.85 -18.47 13.88
N GLU A 62 18.57 -17.73 13.04
CA GLU A 62 19.28 -16.51 13.41
C GLU A 62 18.62 -15.18 12.98
N PRO A 63 17.73 -15.15 11.97
CA PRO A 63 17.11 -13.89 11.56
C PRO A 63 16.21 -13.29 12.64
N VAL A 64 16.15 -11.96 12.68
CA VAL A 64 15.28 -11.21 13.58
C VAL A 64 14.26 -10.44 12.76
N LEU A 65 12.99 -10.71 13.02
CA LEU A 65 11.88 -10.03 12.38
C LEU A 65 11.00 -9.31 13.40
N HIS A 66 10.77 -8.04 13.16
CA HIS A 66 9.76 -7.24 13.86
C HIS A 66 8.65 -6.88 12.88
N ALA A 67 7.56 -7.65 12.89
CA ALA A 67 6.42 -7.45 11.99
C ALA A 67 5.26 -6.79 12.73
N THR A 68 4.75 -5.70 12.18
CA THR A 68 3.61 -4.95 12.72
C THR A 68 2.73 -4.39 11.61
N TYR A 69 1.46 -4.15 11.89
CA TYR A 69 0.52 -3.41 11.04
C TYR A 69 0.60 -3.81 9.56
N SER A 70 0.55 -5.10 9.29
CA SER A 70 0.64 -5.65 7.93
C SER A 70 -0.51 -6.61 7.68
N ASN A 71 -0.80 -6.88 6.43
CA ASN A 71 -1.90 -7.74 6.02
C ASN A 71 -1.39 -8.97 5.26
N PHE A 72 -1.97 -10.11 5.59
CA PHE A 72 -1.71 -11.38 4.90
C PHE A 72 -3.04 -11.95 4.39
N TRP A 73 -3.08 -12.33 3.10
CA TRP A 73 -4.30 -12.85 2.51
C TRP A 73 -4.03 -13.82 1.36
N GLU A 74 -4.71 -14.97 1.38
CA GLU A 74 -4.67 -16.01 0.32
C GLU A 74 -3.27 -16.49 -0.08
N ASN A 75 -2.28 -16.47 0.81
CA ASN A 75 -1.00 -17.10 0.57
C ASN A 75 -1.17 -18.65 0.61
N SER A 76 -0.79 -19.35 -0.46
CA SER A 76 -1.31 -20.70 -0.76
C SER A 76 -1.00 -21.77 0.28
N GLU A 77 0.20 -21.78 0.88
CA GLU A 77 0.58 -22.75 1.92
C GLU A 77 0.59 -22.13 3.34
N GLY A 78 0.39 -20.81 3.45
CA GLY A 78 0.29 -20.07 4.69
C GLY A 78 0.90 -18.68 4.64
N ASP A 79 0.60 -17.90 5.65
CA ASP A 79 1.03 -16.50 5.70
C ASP A 79 2.49 -16.35 6.09
N CYS A 80 2.94 -17.10 7.10
CA CYS A 80 4.32 -17.09 7.56
C CYS A 80 4.82 -18.52 7.81
N ALA A 81 6.09 -18.77 7.52
CA ALA A 81 6.72 -20.05 7.84
C ALA A 81 8.23 -19.94 8.11
N GLU A 82 8.73 -20.86 8.92
CA GLU A 82 10.16 -21.02 9.24
C GLU A 82 10.69 -22.31 8.64
N ASN A 83 11.89 -22.26 8.09
CA ASN A 83 12.62 -23.42 7.60
C ASN A 83 13.99 -23.49 8.26
N CYS A 84 14.12 -24.36 9.27
CA CYS A 84 15.38 -24.58 9.99
C CYS A 84 16.26 -25.58 9.21
N PRO A 85 17.47 -25.20 8.75
CA PRO A 85 18.39 -26.08 8.08
C PRO A 85 18.89 -27.19 9.02
N GLY A 86 18.81 -28.44 8.55
CA GLY A 86 19.34 -29.60 9.26
C GLY A 86 18.38 -30.79 9.39
N TRP A 87 17.08 -30.59 9.17
CA TRP A 87 16.06 -31.64 9.28
C TRP A 87 15.27 -31.89 7.98
N GLY A 88 15.85 -31.56 6.83
CA GLY A 88 15.14 -31.53 5.55
C GLY A 88 14.38 -30.21 5.41
N SER A 89 14.10 -29.80 4.19
CA SER A 89 13.39 -28.53 3.90
C SER A 89 11.92 -28.63 4.32
N ILE A 90 11.64 -28.57 5.61
CA ILE A 90 10.28 -28.59 6.16
C ILE A 90 9.99 -27.18 6.65
N TRP A 91 9.05 -26.52 6.01
CA TRP A 91 8.49 -25.27 6.46
C TRP A 91 7.52 -25.52 7.61
N THR A 92 7.70 -24.81 8.71
CA THR A 92 6.81 -24.83 9.88
C THR A 92 6.03 -23.53 9.91
N PRO A 93 4.71 -23.56 9.69
CA PRO A 93 3.89 -22.36 9.77
C PRO A 93 3.95 -21.72 11.17
N TRP A 94 4.00 -20.40 11.23
CA TRP A 94 3.87 -19.62 12.46
C TRP A 94 3.03 -18.37 12.19
N GLU A 95 2.54 -17.73 13.23
CA GLU A 95 1.79 -16.48 13.13
C GLU A 95 2.47 -15.39 13.96
N PRO A 96 2.44 -14.13 13.48
CA PRO A 96 2.92 -12.99 14.27
C PRO A 96 2.19 -12.86 15.61
N GLU A 97 2.88 -12.32 16.61
CA GLU A 97 2.32 -12.15 17.96
C GLU A 97 1.03 -11.33 17.96
N PRO A 98 0.00 -11.72 18.72
CA PRO A 98 -1.23 -10.97 18.84
C PRO A 98 -1.01 -9.53 19.33
N GLY A 99 -1.76 -8.58 18.79
CA GLY A 99 -1.67 -7.17 19.18
C GLY A 99 -0.62 -6.34 18.42
N THR A 100 0.02 -6.95 17.41
CA THR A 100 0.96 -6.26 16.52
C THR A 100 0.30 -5.45 15.40
N GLY A 101 -1.04 -5.40 15.35
CA GLY A 101 -1.80 -4.75 14.28
C GLY A 101 -1.82 -5.53 12.96
N ILE A 102 -1.43 -6.80 12.98
CA ILE A 102 -1.54 -7.67 11.81
C ILE A 102 -3.02 -7.99 11.54
N ILE A 103 -3.41 -7.93 10.27
CA ILE A 103 -4.74 -8.32 9.80
C ILE A 103 -4.64 -9.44 8.75
N TYR A 104 -5.76 -10.17 8.55
CA TYR A 104 -5.86 -11.30 7.63
C TYR A 104 -7.12 -11.13 6.80
N GLN A 105 -7.13 -10.14 5.91
CA GLN A 105 -8.32 -9.76 5.17
C GLN A 105 -8.01 -9.46 3.70
N ASN A 106 -9.00 -9.67 2.84
CA ASN A 106 -8.91 -9.28 1.44
C ASN A 106 -8.65 -7.77 1.34
N PRO A 107 -7.56 -7.31 0.72
CA PRO A 107 -7.26 -5.88 0.60
C PRO A 107 -8.23 -5.14 -0.31
N LEU A 108 -9.06 -5.83 -1.07
CA LEU A 108 -10.04 -5.26 -2.01
C LEU A 108 -9.38 -4.28 -3.00
N PHE A 109 -8.35 -4.74 -3.71
CA PHE A 109 -7.75 -3.96 -4.80
C PHE A 109 -8.74 -3.76 -5.96
N GLU A 110 -8.68 -2.62 -6.64
CA GLU A 110 -9.59 -2.27 -7.73
C GLU A 110 -9.47 -3.23 -8.93
N ASN A 111 -8.27 -3.52 -9.41
CA ASN A 111 -8.11 -4.45 -10.53
C ASN A 111 -6.72 -5.11 -10.60
N VAL A 112 -6.54 -6.19 -9.85
CA VAL A 112 -5.28 -6.95 -9.81
C VAL A 112 -4.84 -7.44 -11.19
N ASN A 113 -5.78 -7.80 -12.07
CA ASN A 113 -5.47 -8.29 -13.41
C ASN A 113 -4.84 -7.23 -14.34
N GLU A 114 -5.10 -5.98 -14.07
CA GLU A 114 -4.51 -4.83 -14.78
C GLU A 114 -3.37 -4.18 -13.98
N LEU A 115 -2.91 -4.85 -12.91
CA LEU A 115 -1.89 -4.38 -11.98
C LEU A 115 -2.28 -3.07 -11.28
N ASP A 116 -3.57 -2.86 -11.11
CA ASP A 116 -4.11 -1.77 -10.31
C ASP A 116 -4.32 -2.25 -8.86
N PHE A 117 -3.39 -1.86 -8.01
CA PHE A 117 -3.38 -2.17 -6.58
C PHE A 117 -3.89 -1.02 -5.71
N THR A 118 -4.69 -0.14 -6.29
CA THR A 118 -5.44 0.88 -5.55
C THR A 118 -6.46 0.19 -4.65
N LEU A 119 -6.61 0.67 -3.43
CA LEU A 119 -7.61 0.15 -2.49
C LEU A 119 -9.00 0.68 -2.87
N SER A 120 -10.02 -0.17 -2.82
CA SER A 120 -11.40 0.28 -2.97
C SER A 120 -11.93 0.90 -1.66
N ASP A 121 -12.99 1.68 -1.75
CA ASP A 121 -13.59 2.44 -0.63
C ASP A 121 -13.90 1.63 0.65
N ASN A 122 -14.05 0.32 0.52
CA ASN A 122 -14.38 -0.56 1.63
C ASN A 122 -13.19 -1.46 2.06
N SER A 123 -11.99 -1.12 1.61
CA SER A 123 -10.81 -1.91 1.93
C SER A 123 -10.51 -1.92 3.43
N PRO A 124 -10.27 -3.11 4.04
CA PRO A 124 -9.84 -3.19 5.43
C PRO A 124 -8.41 -2.69 5.66
N CYS A 125 -7.67 -2.39 4.60
CA CYS A 125 -6.32 -1.83 4.67
C CYS A 125 -6.30 -0.32 4.87
N ILE A 126 -7.44 0.36 4.61
CA ILE A 126 -7.57 1.81 4.83
C ILE A 126 -7.49 2.10 6.34
N ASP A 127 -6.69 3.10 6.73
CA ASP A 127 -6.48 3.56 8.10
C ASP A 127 -6.08 2.46 9.10
N SER A 128 -5.52 1.37 8.62
CA SER A 128 -5.22 0.17 9.43
C SER A 128 -3.73 -0.06 9.68
N GLY A 129 -2.87 0.84 9.22
CA GLY A 129 -1.42 0.80 9.44
C GLY A 129 -0.99 1.28 10.83
N ASP A 130 0.31 1.57 10.97
CA ASP A 130 0.91 2.05 12.21
C ASP A 130 0.28 3.40 12.63
N PRO A 131 -0.37 3.49 13.80
CA PRO A 131 -0.98 4.74 14.27
C PRO A 131 0.02 5.89 14.50
N GLY A 132 1.31 5.60 14.48
CA GLY A 132 2.37 6.61 14.52
C GLY A 132 2.69 7.23 13.17
N ASP A 133 2.18 6.63 12.09
CA ASP A 133 2.35 7.13 10.71
C ASP A 133 1.01 7.70 10.21
N THR A 134 1.07 8.74 9.38
CA THR A 134 -0.12 9.32 8.76
C THR A 134 0.01 9.40 7.25
N ASP A 135 -1.12 9.38 6.58
CA ASP A 135 -1.26 9.67 5.17
C ASP A 135 -1.37 11.17 4.88
N PRO A 136 -1.26 11.63 3.64
CA PRO A 136 -1.40 13.03 3.27
C PRO A 136 -2.73 13.67 3.67
N ASP A 137 -3.80 12.88 3.84
CA ASP A 137 -5.10 13.33 4.32
C ASP A 137 -5.20 13.45 5.85
N ASN A 138 -4.08 13.20 6.56
CA ASN A 138 -3.94 13.22 8.02
C ASN A 138 -4.69 12.09 8.75
N THR A 139 -5.13 11.07 8.07
CA THR A 139 -5.62 9.82 8.68
C THR A 139 -4.47 8.90 9.06
N ILE A 140 -4.76 7.76 9.70
CA ILE A 140 -3.77 6.71 9.98
C ILE A 140 -3.30 6.14 8.63
N ARG A 141 -2.02 5.79 8.54
CA ARG A 141 -1.42 5.21 7.34
C ARG A 141 -2.16 3.95 6.87
N ASP A 142 -2.38 3.85 5.56
CA ASP A 142 -2.91 2.64 4.94
C ASP A 142 -1.87 1.50 4.92
N ILE A 143 -2.35 0.27 4.94
CA ILE A 143 -1.51 -0.89 4.71
C ILE A 143 -1.33 -1.10 3.21
N GLY A 144 -0.09 -1.02 2.73
CA GLY A 144 0.26 -1.28 1.33
C GLY A 144 1.07 -0.19 0.66
N ALA A 145 1.27 -0.37 -0.64
CA ALA A 145 2.12 0.50 -1.46
C ALA A 145 1.40 1.74 -1.99
N VAL A 146 0.09 1.66 -2.13
CA VAL A 146 -0.75 2.72 -2.66
C VAL A 146 -1.62 3.24 -1.53
N ILE A 147 -1.64 4.56 -1.37
CA ILE A 147 -2.46 5.23 -0.39
C ILE A 147 -3.85 5.40 -0.98
N PHE A 148 -4.87 5.03 -0.20
CA PHE A 148 -6.24 5.36 -0.54
C PHE A 148 -6.47 6.86 -0.38
N SER A 149 -7.15 7.47 -1.32
CA SER A 149 -7.56 8.87 -1.23
C SER A 149 -9.06 8.93 -1.47
N SER A 150 -9.77 9.32 -0.45
CA SER A 150 -11.22 9.55 -0.52
C SER A 150 -11.61 10.88 -1.17
N TYR A 151 -10.62 11.63 -1.65
CA TYR A 151 -10.91 12.93 -2.25
C TYR A 151 -11.64 12.79 -3.56
N GLU A 152 -12.78 13.44 -3.66
CA GLU A 152 -13.47 13.59 -4.94
C GLU A 152 -12.61 14.40 -5.93
N ILE A 153 -12.70 14.04 -7.21
CA ILE A 153 -12.12 14.89 -8.26
C ILE A 153 -12.68 16.29 -8.07
N GLY A 154 -11.80 17.26 -7.93
CA GLY A 154 -12.15 18.66 -7.66
C GLY A 154 -11.86 19.12 -6.25
N ASP A 155 -11.80 18.22 -5.24
CA ASP A 155 -11.40 18.58 -3.87
C ASP A 155 -9.87 18.67 -3.75
N CYS A 156 -9.30 19.72 -4.33
CA CYS A 156 -7.86 19.95 -4.32
C CYS A 156 -7.35 20.60 -3.03
N SER A 157 -8.24 21.21 -2.24
CA SER A 157 -7.90 21.70 -0.91
C SER A 157 -7.81 20.60 0.14
N GLN A 158 -8.34 19.41 -0.18
CA GLN A 158 -8.37 18.21 0.68
C GLN A 158 -9.12 18.47 2.00
N ASP A 159 -10.20 19.23 1.94
CA ASP A 159 -11.05 19.48 3.10
C ASP A 159 -12.35 18.63 3.13
N ASN A 160 -12.47 17.65 2.22
CA ASN A 160 -13.65 16.80 1.98
C ASN A 160 -14.92 17.58 1.63
N ASN A 161 -14.79 18.78 1.07
CA ASN A 161 -15.93 19.59 0.66
C ASN A 161 -15.66 20.25 -0.69
N LEU A 162 -16.37 19.86 -1.71
CA LEU A 162 -16.26 20.49 -3.01
C LEU A 162 -16.82 21.92 -2.96
N ASN A 163 -15.94 22.93 -2.94
CA ASN A 163 -16.33 24.32 -2.73
C ASN A 163 -15.35 25.32 -3.39
N VAL A 164 -15.55 26.60 -3.15
CA VAL A 164 -14.74 27.67 -3.76
C VAL A 164 -13.26 27.64 -3.36
N LEU A 165 -12.90 26.99 -2.23
CA LEU A 165 -11.50 26.89 -1.81
C LEU A 165 -10.71 26.02 -2.78
N ASP A 166 -11.34 24.99 -3.35
CA ASP A 166 -10.74 24.12 -4.37
C ASP A 166 -10.46 24.87 -5.65
N VAL A 167 -11.42 25.71 -6.08
CA VAL A 167 -11.24 26.59 -7.23
C VAL A 167 -10.03 27.51 -7.04
N ILE A 168 -9.90 28.10 -5.84
CA ILE A 168 -8.79 28.97 -5.49
C ILE A 168 -7.48 28.18 -5.46
N PHE A 169 -7.50 26.95 -4.94
CA PHE A 169 -6.33 26.08 -4.89
C PHE A 169 -5.84 25.75 -6.31
N ILE A 170 -6.73 25.29 -7.20
CA ILE A 170 -6.39 24.95 -8.59
C ILE A 170 -5.82 26.16 -9.33
N ILE A 171 -6.42 27.33 -9.19
CA ILE A 171 -5.92 28.54 -9.86
C ILE A 171 -4.51 28.91 -9.37
N ASN A 172 -4.28 28.86 -8.07
CA ASN A 172 -3.01 29.33 -7.49
C ASN A 172 -1.87 28.32 -7.63
N ASN A 173 -2.17 27.01 -7.56
CA ASN A 173 -1.16 25.98 -7.43
C ASN A 173 -1.08 25.06 -8.66
N CYS A 174 -2.16 24.83 -9.38
CA CYS A 174 -2.19 23.80 -10.43
C CYS A 174 -2.10 24.37 -11.86
N ILE A 175 -2.71 25.51 -12.16
CA ILE A 175 -2.65 26.07 -13.53
C ILE A 175 -1.25 26.59 -13.88
N PHE A 176 -0.48 27.04 -12.90
CA PHE A 176 0.83 27.66 -13.10
C PHE A 176 2.00 26.86 -12.52
N SER A 177 1.74 25.72 -11.90
CA SER A 177 2.76 24.82 -11.37
C SER A 177 2.48 23.38 -11.81
N ASN A 178 3.52 22.55 -11.85
CA ASN A 178 3.40 21.11 -12.13
C ASN A 178 3.58 20.32 -10.82
N GLU A 179 2.84 20.66 -9.77
CA GLU A 179 2.89 19.92 -8.52
C GLU A 179 2.16 18.57 -8.68
N GLU A 180 2.71 17.52 -8.08
CA GLU A 180 2.21 16.15 -8.24
C GLU A 180 0.76 15.99 -7.75
N ILE A 181 0.39 16.70 -6.68
CA ILE A 181 -0.97 16.71 -6.15
C ILE A 181 -2.00 17.24 -7.18
N CYS A 182 -1.60 18.12 -8.06
CA CYS A 182 -2.49 18.68 -9.06
C CYS A 182 -2.95 17.66 -10.10
N SER A 183 -2.14 16.66 -10.39
CA SER A 183 -2.48 15.64 -11.40
C SER A 183 -3.63 14.74 -10.97
N THR A 184 -3.91 14.62 -9.68
CA THR A 184 -4.94 13.71 -9.14
C THR A 184 -6.28 14.38 -8.91
N CYS A 185 -6.31 15.68 -8.61
CA CYS A 185 -7.55 16.37 -8.23
C CYS A 185 -8.06 17.42 -9.23
N SER A 186 -7.19 17.96 -10.10
CA SER A 186 -7.52 19.16 -10.88
C SER A 186 -7.90 18.92 -12.33
N ASP A 187 -7.74 17.72 -12.87
CA ASP A 187 -8.20 17.34 -14.21
C ASP A 187 -9.68 16.91 -14.13
N ILE A 188 -10.57 17.89 -14.03
CA ILE A 188 -11.99 17.66 -13.75
C ILE A 188 -12.70 17.01 -14.95
N ASP A 189 -12.30 17.36 -16.17
CA ASP A 189 -12.86 16.81 -17.39
C ASP A 189 -12.13 15.54 -17.90
N GLN A 190 -11.09 15.09 -17.16
CA GLN A 190 -10.30 13.87 -17.41
C GLN A 190 -9.68 13.80 -18.81
N ASN A 191 -9.27 14.95 -19.35
CA ASN A 191 -8.64 15.02 -20.67
C ASN A 191 -7.11 14.96 -20.63
N ASN A 192 -6.51 14.75 -19.45
CA ASN A 192 -5.08 14.75 -19.13
C ASN A 192 -4.41 16.11 -19.34
N THR A 193 -5.16 17.21 -19.27
CA THR A 193 -4.61 18.56 -19.43
C THR A 193 -5.23 19.54 -18.46
N ILE A 194 -4.51 19.89 -17.40
CA ILE A 194 -4.99 20.85 -16.39
C ILE A 194 -4.96 22.26 -16.97
N ASN A 195 -6.13 22.87 -17.09
CA ASN A 195 -6.26 24.21 -17.66
C ASN A 195 -7.54 24.93 -17.14
N VAL A 196 -7.85 26.08 -17.71
CA VAL A 196 -9.00 26.90 -17.28
C VAL A 196 -10.35 26.22 -17.46
N LEU A 197 -10.45 25.21 -18.36
CA LEU A 197 -11.73 24.49 -18.57
C LEU A 197 -12.05 23.63 -17.35
N ASP A 198 -11.06 23.05 -16.67
CA ASP A 198 -11.26 22.30 -15.44
C ASP A 198 -11.84 23.19 -14.35
N VAL A 199 -11.30 24.41 -14.22
CA VAL A 199 -11.82 25.41 -13.28
C VAL A 199 -13.27 25.76 -13.58
N ILE A 200 -13.62 25.94 -14.85
CA ILE A 200 -15.01 26.24 -15.26
C ILE A 200 -15.91 25.05 -14.95
N THR A 201 -15.45 23.82 -15.24
CA THR A 201 -16.20 22.60 -14.97
C THR A 201 -16.44 22.44 -13.47
N LEU A 202 -15.41 22.64 -12.64
CA LEU A 202 -15.53 22.59 -11.18
C LEU A 202 -16.54 23.63 -10.65
N ILE A 203 -16.48 24.87 -11.16
CA ILE A 203 -17.45 25.92 -10.77
C ILE A 203 -18.88 25.50 -11.11
N ASN A 204 -19.10 24.90 -12.30
CA ASN A 204 -20.41 24.42 -12.67
C ASN A 204 -20.92 23.31 -11.75
N ILE A 205 -20.05 22.37 -11.37
CA ILE A 205 -20.37 21.30 -10.40
C ILE A 205 -20.78 21.91 -9.05
N ILE A 206 -19.96 22.82 -8.50
CA ILE A 206 -20.21 23.47 -7.21
C ILE A 206 -21.53 24.26 -7.24
N LEU A 207 -21.82 24.93 -8.33
CA LEU A 207 -23.05 25.74 -8.48
C LEU A 207 -24.26 24.91 -8.94
N GLN A 208 -24.07 23.60 -9.22
CA GLN A 208 -25.11 22.70 -9.75
C GLN A 208 -25.76 23.25 -11.04
N ILE A 209 -24.94 23.81 -11.92
CA ILE A 209 -25.38 24.36 -13.22
C ILE A 209 -25.15 23.27 -14.28
N ASP A 210 -26.22 22.83 -14.98
CA ASP A 210 -26.19 21.89 -16.11
C ASP A 210 -25.60 22.53 -17.39
#